data_dbbf35f9d7be965e748f6802768e7460
#
_entry.id   dbbf35f9d7be965e748f6802768e7460
#
_cell.length_a   1.000
_cell.length_b   1.000
_cell.length_c   1.000
_cell.angle_alpha   90.00
_cell.angle_beta   90.00
_cell.angle_gamma   90.00
#
_symmetry.space_group_name_H-M   'P 1'
#
loop_
_entity.id
_entity.type
_entity.pdbx_description
1 polymer ?
#
loop_
_entity_poly.entity_id
_entity_poly.type
_entity_poly.pdbx_seq_one_letter_code
_entity_poly.pdbx_strand_id
1 'polypeptide(L)'
;MIKLLLITGAVAMAPRTNRPKKIRGVPEHKWSFDILTKWKKDGEHAQIVATDARGEVGWFEVLRSRGGNVLHAPLKGEPVVERAFGTNVMTEPEVRRKGVATALFHRAEEIVREWDLQEFLLTCVKHHEPSYNLYRKLGFEEVDAELARDSDSVMMRKFVPTPTRTD
;
A
#
# COMPACT_ATOMS: atom_id res chain seq x y z
N MET A 1 50.18 -8.88 -25.80
CA MET A 1 48.95 -9.69 -25.75
C MET A 1 48.51 -9.87 -24.29
N ILE A 2 47.59 -9.07 -23.83
CA ILE A 2 47.06 -9.16 -22.47
C ILE A 2 45.67 -9.79 -22.57
N LYS A 3 45.53 -11.00 -22.02
CA LYS A 3 44.24 -11.70 -21.93
C LYS A 3 43.41 -11.09 -20.82
N LEU A 4 42.30 -10.44 -21.21
CA LEU A 4 41.27 -9.94 -20.28
C LEU A 4 40.41 -11.12 -19.84
N LEU A 5 40.48 -11.49 -18.55
CA LEU A 5 39.65 -12.53 -17.95
C LEU A 5 38.34 -11.90 -17.49
N LEU A 6 37.29 -12.12 -18.24
CA LEU A 6 35.93 -11.75 -17.86
C LEU A 6 35.42 -12.73 -16.80
N ILE A 7 35.34 -12.29 -15.53
CA ILE A 7 34.68 -13.03 -14.48
C ILE A 7 33.20 -12.63 -14.52
N THR A 8 32.36 -13.44 -15.15
CA THR A 8 30.90 -13.33 -15.08
C THR A 8 30.43 -14.00 -13.78
N GLY A 9 30.37 -13.22 -12.72
CA GLY A 9 29.72 -13.63 -11.49
C GLY A 9 28.20 -13.48 -11.62
N ALA A 10 27.53 -14.53 -12.08
CA ALA A 10 26.06 -14.62 -11.97
C ALA A 10 25.70 -14.90 -10.52
N VAL A 11 25.30 -13.87 -9.78
CA VAL A 11 24.64 -14.06 -8.49
C VAL A 11 23.22 -14.58 -8.77
N ALA A 12 23.04 -15.89 -8.63
CA ALA A 12 21.74 -16.53 -8.68
C ALA A 12 20.93 -16.05 -7.46
N MET A 13 20.08 -15.06 -7.66
CA MET A 13 19.01 -14.76 -6.70
C MET A 13 18.04 -15.94 -6.68
N ALA A 14 18.05 -16.71 -5.59
CA ALA A 14 17.05 -17.74 -5.35
C ALA A 14 15.64 -17.12 -5.43
N PRO A 15 14.70 -17.77 -6.11
CA PRO A 15 13.34 -17.25 -6.17
C PRO A 15 12.76 -17.24 -4.73
N ARG A 16 12.47 -16.04 -4.21
CA ARG A 16 11.69 -15.92 -2.98
C ARG A 16 10.34 -16.56 -3.26
N THR A 17 10.12 -17.73 -2.70
CA THR A 17 8.82 -18.38 -2.74
C THR A 17 7.84 -17.51 -1.94
N ASN A 18 7.04 -16.72 -2.64
CA ASN A 18 5.91 -16.00 -2.06
C ASN A 18 4.85 -17.04 -1.62
N ARG A 19 5.07 -17.67 -0.45
CA ARG A 19 3.96 -18.36 0.21
C ARG A 19 3.01 -17.28 0.72
N PRO A 20 1.71 -17.34 0.38
CA PRO A 20 0.73 -16.39 0.89
C PRO A 20 0.78 -16.45 2.44
N LYS A 21 1.13 -15.32 3.06
CA LYS A 21 1.08 -15.21 4.53
C LYS A 21 -0.38 -15.07 4.91
N LYS A 22 -0.88 -16.00 5.73
CA LYS A 22 -2.21 -15.90 6.33
C LYS A 22 -2.24 -14.65 7.23
N ILE A 23 -3.00 -13.62 6.85
CA ILE A 23 -3.11 -12.38 7.60
C ILE A 23 -3.91 -12.67 8.87
N ARG A 24 -3.29 -12.48 10.04
CA ARG A 24 -3.96 -12.62 11.33
C ARG A 24 -4.99 -11.50 11.49
N GLY A 25 -6.23 -11.84 11.83
CA GLY A 25 -7.30 -10.89 12.15
C GLY A 25 -8.29 -10.59 11.03
N VAL A 26 -8.14 -11.20 9.84
CA VAL A 26 -9.21 -11.17 8.84
C VAL A 26 -10.27 -12.19 9.25
N PRO A 27 -11.56 -11.80 9.41
CA PRO A 27 -12.62 -12.76 9.72
C PRO A 27 -12.63 -13.88 8.68
N GLU A 28 -12.83 -15.13 9.11
CA GLU A 28 -13.02 -16.24 8.19
C GLU A 28 -14.30 -15.99 7.40
N HIS A 29 -14.15 -15.42 6.21
CA HIS A 29 -15.26 -15.26 5.30
C HIS A 29 -15.53 -16.63 4.62
N LYS A 30 -16.81 -16.93 4.44
CA LYS A 30 -17.35 -18.04 3.65
C LYS A 30 -16.82 -18.03 2.19
N TRP A 31 -16.00 -17.07 1.87
CA TRP A 31 -15.45 -16.71 0.60
C TRP A 31 -13.94 -16.56 0.73
N SER A 32 -13.17 -17.37 0.01
CA SER A 32 -11.71 -17.38 0.11
C SER A 32 -11.08 -16.57 -1.01
N PHE A 33 -10.09 -15.76 -0.66
CA PHE A 33 -9.19 -15.07 -1.57
C PHE A 33 -7.79 -15.02 -0.98
N ASP A 34 -6.78 -14.92 -1.84
CA ASP A 34 -5.39 -14.78 -1.46
C ASP A 34 -4.92 -13.36 -1.69
N ILE A 35 -4.00 -12.89 -0.85
CA ILE A 35 -3.34 -11.59 -1.03
C ILE A 35 -1.88 -11.82 -1.44
N LEU A 36 -1.53 -11.27 -2.59
CA LEU A 36 -0.19 -11.29 -3.14
C LEU A 36 0.42 -9.88 -3.16
N THR A 37 1.72 -9.78 -3.00
CA THR A 37 2.45 -8.51 -3.13
C THR A 37 3.44 -8.63 -4.28
N LYS A 38 3.32 -7.72 -5.24
CA LYS A 38 4.26 -7.57 -6.37
C LYS A 38 5.09 -6.32 -6.12
N TRP A 39 6.39 -6.48 -5.94
CA TRP A 39 7.32 -5.37 -5.74
C TRP A 39 7.87 -4.86 -7.07
N LYS A 40 7.96 -3.54 -7.22
CA LYS A 40 8.80 -2.96 -8.28
C LYS A 40 10.27 -3.03 -7.90
N LYS A 41 11.15 -2.88 -8.88
CA LYS A 41 12.60 -3.08 -8.72
C LYS A 41 13.28 -2.16 -7.70
N ASP A 42 12.70 -1.00 -7.46
CA ASP A 42 13.21 0.00 -6.51
C ASP A 42 12.92 -0.34 -5.04
N GLY A 43 12.00 -1.29 -4.77
CA GLY A 43 11.55 -1.63 -3.42
C GLY A 43 10.69 -0.54 -2.75
N GLU A 44 10.42 0.56 -3.45
CA GLU A 44 9.66 1.72 -2.94
C GLU A 44 8.22 1.76 -3.45
N HIS A 45 7.85 0.79 -4.28
CA HIS A 45 6.52 0.64 -4.82
C HIS A 45 6.09 -0.83 -4.73
N ALA A 46 4.97 -1.07 -4.07
CA ALA A 46 4.35 -2.37 -3.97
C ALA A 46 2.94 -2.33 -4.58
N GLN A 47 2.63 -3.30 -5.42
CA GLN A 47 1.28 -3.59 -5.85
C GLN A 47 0.76 -4.79 -5.05
N ILE A 48 -0.33 -4.60 -4.35
CA ILE A 48 -1.03 -5.63 -3.58
C ILE A 48 -2.21 -6.10 -4.41
N VAL A 49 -2.34 -7.40 -4.58
CA VAL A 49 -3.38 -7.99 -5.44
C VAL A 49 -4.15 -9.03 -4.65
N ALA A 50 -5.47 -8.95 -4.68
CA ALA A 50 -6.36 -9.99 -4.20
C ALA A 50 -6.75 -10.90 -5.35
N THR A 51 -6.62 -12.21 -5.16
CA THR A 51 -6.97 -13.21 -6.16
C THR A 51 -7.92 -14.26 -5.58
N ASP A 52 -8.86 -14.73 -6.38
CA ASP A 52 -9.69 -15.90 -6.08
C ASP A 52 -9.62 -16.91 -7.23
N ALA A 53 -10.48 -17.92 -7.23
CA ALA A 53 -10.53 -18.95 -8.27
C ALA A 53 -10.78 -18.41 -9.70
N ARG A 54 -11.28 -17.18 -9.84
CA ARG A 54 -11.56 -16.50 -11.12
C ARG A 54 -10.39 -15.65 -11.61
N GLY A 55 -9.40 -15.34 -10.75
CA GLY A 55 -8.26 -14.48 -11.03
C GLY A 55 -8.15 -13.28 -10.10
N GLU A 56 -7.60 -12.18 -10.59
CA GLU A 56 -7.46 -10.93 -9.83
C GLU A 56 -8.83 -10.28 -9.61
N VAL A 57 -9.18 -10.02 -8.35
CA VAL A 57 -10.48 -9.46 -7.94
C VAL A 57 -10.38 -8.14 -7.22
N GLY A 58 -9.18 -7.67 -6.99
CA GLY A 58 -8.90 -6.36 -6.42
C GLY A 58 -7.41 -6.07 -6.36
N TRP A 59 -7.06 -4.79 -6.35
CA TRP A 59 -5.68 -4.36 -6.22
C TRP A 59 -5.57 -3.03 -5.50
N PHE A 60 -4.38 -2.75 -5.00
CA PHE A 60 -4.02 -1.55 -4.30
C PHE A 60 -2.52 -1.28 -4.49
N GLU A 61 -2.14 -0.05 -4.77
CA GLU A 61 -0.75 0.34 -4.90
C GLU A 61 -0.31 1.19 -3.71
N VAL A 62 0.87 0.88 -3.19
CA VAL A 62 1.50 1.61 -2.08
C VAL A 62 2.87 2.07 -2.52
N LEU A 63 3.14 3.36 -2.34
CA LEU A 63 4.39 4.00 -2.70
C LEU A 63 5.04 4.58 -1.45
N ARG A 64 6.38 4.49 -1.40
CA ARG A 64 7.18 5.24 -0.44
C ARG A 64 7.45 6.63 -1.01
N SER A 65 6.94 7.65 -0.35
CA SER A 65 7.17 9.03 -0.74
C SER A 65 8.43 9.57 -0.09
N ARG A 66 9.45 9.84 -0.91
CA ARG A 66 10.58 10.69 -0.49
C ARG A 66 10.23 12.12 -0.83
N GLY A 67 10.23 13.00 0.19
CA GLY A 67 9.78 14.37 0.08
C GLY A 67 10.21 15.10 -1.20
N GLY A 68 9.26 15.77 -1.84
CA GLY A 68 9.47 16.57 -3.06
C GLY A 68 8.81 16.04 -4.32
N ASN A 69 8.17 14.89 -4.30
CA ASN A 69 7.41 14.42 -5.45
C ASN A 69 6.02 15.10 -5.47
N VAL A 70 5.62 15.65 -6.61
CA VAL A 70 4.39 16.46 -6.80
C VAL A 70 3.09 15.69 -6.47
N LEU A 71 3.13 14.36 -6.43
CA LEU A 71 2.02 13.51 -6.00
C LEU A 71 1.81 13.49 -4.48
N HIS A 72 2.79 13.98 -3.73
CA HIS A 72 2.84 13.95 -2.27
C HIS A 72 2.92 15.38 -1.76
N ALA A 73 1.82 16.12 -1.95
CA ALA A 73 1.71 17.48 -1.43
C ALA A 73 2.11 17.49 0.05
N PRO A 74 3.01 18.39 0.47
CA PRO A 74 3.32 18.54 1.87
C PRO A 74 2.03 18.85 2.62
N LEU A 75 1.86 18.23 3.78
CA LEU A 75 0.76 18.58 4.65
C LEU A 75 1.00 20.00 5.15
N LYS A 76 -0.03 20.82 5.13
CA LYS A 76 0.08 22.25 5.43
C LYS A 76 0.62 22.47 6.85
N GLY A 77 1.72 23.18 6.94
CA GLY A 77 2.36 23.51 8.22
C GLY A 77 3.14 22.35 8.84
N GLU A 78 3.30 21.23 8.17
CA GLU A 78 4.08 20.09 8.64
C GLU A 78 5.44 19.99 7.92
N PRO A 79 6.46 19.42 8.58
CA PRO A 79 7.75 19.19 7.93
C PRO A 79 7.61 18.15 6.81
N VAL A 80 8.48 18.26 5.81
CA VAL A 80 8.61 17.26 4.75
C VAL A 80 9.30 16.02 5.32
N VAL A 81 8.55 14.95 5.52
CA VAL A 81 9.06 13.64 5.99
C VAL A 81 8.68 12.54 5.00
N GLU A 82 9.36 11.40 5.10
CA GLU A 82 8.96 10.23 4.32
C GLU A 82 7.64 9.67 4.83
N ARG A 83 6.73 9.38 3.90
CA ARG A 83 5.41 8.82 4.19
C ARG A 83 5.08 7.73 3.18
N ALA A 84 4.22 6.80 3.57
CA ALA A 84 3.59 5.90 2.62
C ALA A 84 2.39 6.60 1.97
N PHE A 85 2.18 6.34 0.69
CA PHE A 85 1.04 6.86 -0.06
C PHE A 85 0.31 5.72 -0.77
N GLY A 86 -1.00 5.62 -0.54
CA GLY A 86 -1.86 4.65 -1.18
C GLY A 86 -2.60 5.24 -2.38
N THR A 87 -2.62 4.49 -3.47
CA THR A 87 -3.29 4.89 -4.71
C THR A 87 -3.91 3.67 -5.41
N ASN A 88 -4.79 3.93 -6.38
CA ASN A 88 -5.38 2.90 -7.24
C ASN A 88 -6.05 1.75 -6.47
N VAL A 89 -6.86 2.04 -5.45
CA VAL A 89 -7.64 1.02 -4.76
C VAL A 89 -8.83 0.60 -5.64
N MET A 90 -8.85 -0.65 -6.04
CA MET A 90 -9.92 -1.22 -6.86
C MET A 90 -10.38 -2.56 -6.31
N THR A 91 -11.67 -2.82 -6.44
CA THR A 91 -12.28 -4.13 -6.20
C THR A 91 -13.38 -4.38 -7.20
N GLU A 92 -13.39 -5.59 -7.78
CA GLU A 92 -14.43 -5.99 -8.71
C GLU A 92 -15.81 -5.89 -8.05
N PRO A 93 -16.87 -5.47 -8.79
CA PRO A 93 -18.21 -5.28 -8.23
C PRO A 93 -18.73 -6.51 -7.47
N GLU A 94 -18.51 -7.71 -7.99
CA GLU A 94 -19.02 -8.98 -7.46
C GLU A 94 -18.41 -9.37 -6.11
N VAL A 95 -17.24 -8.77 -5.77
CA VAL A 95 -16.54 -9.04 -4.52
C VAL A 95 -16.61 -7.90 -3.52
N ARG A 96 -17.31 -6.83 -3.86
CA ARG A 96 -17.54 -5.72 -2.93
C ARG A 96 -18.28 -6.19 -1.69
N ARG A 97 -18.03 -5.55 -0.56
CA ARG A 97 -18.61 -5.86 0.76
C ARG A 97 -18.21 -7.24 1.32
N LYS A 98 -17.28 -7.94 0.68
CA LYS A 98 -16.76 -9.24 1.13
C LYS A 98 -15.40 -9.14 1.85
N GLY A 99 -14.96 -7.93 2.22
CA GLY A 99 -13.72 -7.71 2.99
C GLY A 99 -12.45 -7.60 2.15
N VAL A 100 -12.51 -7.72 0.82
CA VAL A 100 -11.33 -7.67 -0.07
C VAL A 100 -10.56 -6.36 0.13
N ALA A 101 -11.23 -5.20 0.04
CA ALA A 101 -10.55 -3.91 0.24
C ALA A 101 -9.90 -3.82 1.63
N THR A 102 -10.59 -4.26 2.68
CA THR A 102 -10.05 -4.29 4.04
C THR A 102 -8.76 -5.13 4.12
N ALA A 103 -8.74 -6.30 3.48
CA ALA A 103 -7.56 -7.16 3.45
C ALA A 103 -6.39 -6.52 2.68
N LEU A 104 -6.68 -5.84 1.56
CA LEU A 104 -5.67 -5.07 0.81
C LEU A 104 -5.06 -3.98 1.69
N PHE A 105 -5.86 -3.25 2.45
CA PHE A 105 -5.38 -2.22 3.38
C PHE A 105 -4.56 -2.79 4.53
N HIS A 106 -4.95 -3.92 5.12
CA HIS A 106 -4.14 -4.57 6.15
C HIS A 106 -2.76 -4.98 5.62
N ARG A 107 -2.69 -5.51 4.39
CA ARG A 107 -1.40 -5.82 3.78
C ARG A 107 -0.59 -4.54 3.48
N ALA A 108 -1.24 -3.48 3.06
CA ALA A 108 -0.60 -2.18 2.86
C ALA A 108 0.04 -1.65 4.16
N GLU A 109 -0.68 -1.74 5.28
CA GLU A 109 -0.15 -1.33 6.59
C GLU A 109 1.06 -2.18 7.04
N GLU A 110 1.08 -3.48 6.71
CA GLU A 110 2.27 -4.31 6.96
C GLU A 110 3.46 -3.81 6.16
N ILE A 111 3.27 -3.44 4.89
CA ILE A 111 4.31 -2.87 4.04
C ILE A 111 4.81 -1.53 4.59
N VAL A 112 3.91 -0.66 5.07
CA VAL A 112 4.28 0.60 5.70
C VAL A 112 5.18 0.37 6.92
N ARG A 113 4.86 -0.65 7.74
CA ARG A 113 5.72 -1.06 8.87
C ARG A 113 7.05 -1.67 8.41
N GLU A 114 7.04 -2.47 7.34
CA GLU A 114 8.27 -3.04 6.74
C GLU A 114 9.21 -1.93 6.24
N TRP A 115 8.67 -0.78 5.83
CA TRP A 115 9.43 0.41 5.43
C TRP A 115 9.85 1.30 6.62
N ASP A 116 9.46 0.95 7.84
CA ASP A 116 9.67 1.76 9.06
C ASP A 116 9.04 3.15 8.96
N LEU A 117 7.90 3.25 8.28
CA LEU A 117 7.13 4.49 8.15
C LEU A 117 5.97 4.49 9.15
N GLN A 118 5.67 5.68 9.68
CA GLN A 118 4.62 5.86 10.69
C GLN A 118 3.34 6.47 10.12
N GLU A 119 3.41 7.07 8.95
CA GLU A 119 2.29 7.76 8.34
C GLU A 119 1.92 7.13 7.00
N PHE A 120 0.63 6.87 6.85
CA PHE A 120 0.03 6.35 5.63
C PHE A 120 -1.01 7.33 5.13
N LEU A 121 -0.79 7.89 3.94
CA LEU A 121 -1.63 8.88 3.28
C LEU A 121 -2.37 8.25 2.10
N LEU A 122 -3.52 8.81 1.78
CA LEU A 122 -4.23 8.58 0.53
C LEU A 122 -5.12 9.78 0.20
N THR A 123 -5.55 9.88 -1.05
CA THR A 123 -6.58 10.82 -1.46
C THR A 123 -7.92 10.10 -1.63
N CYS A 124 -8.99 10.79 -1.29
CA CYS A 124 -10.35 10.31 -1.45
C CYS A 124 -11.22 11.39 -2.07
N VAL A 125 -12.07 11.02 -3.03
CA VAL A 125 -13.12 11.91 -3.51
C VAL A 125 -14.20 11.99 -2.42
N LYS A 126 -14.44 13.19 -1.90
CA LYS A 126 -15.29 13.41 -0.72
C LYS A 126 -16.71 12.90 -0.92
N HIS A 127 -17.25 13.06 -2.11
CA HIS A 127 -18.62 12.63 -2.45
C HIS A 127 -18.73 11.14 -2.81
N HIS A 128 -17.62 10.39 -2.84
CA HIS A 128 -17.65 8.95 -3.01
C HIS A 128 -17.79 8.26 -1.66
N GLU A 129 -19.00 8.32 -1.09
CA GLU A 129 -19.31 7.80 0.25
C GLU A 129 -18.78 6.39 0.55
N PRO A 130 -18.88 5.40 -0.36
CA PRO A 130 -18.39 4.06 -0.07
C PRO A 130 -16.91 4.00 0.29
N SER A 131 -16.05 4.71 -0.45
CA SER A 131 -14.60 4.77 -0.18
C SER A 131 -14.32 5.60 1.06
N TYR A 132 -14.93 6.77 1.17
CA TYR A 132 -14.76 7.64 2.32
C TYR A 132 -15.11 6.93 3.64
N ASN A 133 -16.26 6.26 3.69
CA ASN A 133 -16.69 5.50 4.86
C ASN A 133 -15.78 4.30 5.15
N LEU A 134 -15.24 3.63 4.12
CA LEU A 134 -14.26 2.57 4.29
C LEU A 134 -12.99 3.11 4.96
N TYR A 135 -12.42 4.21 4.45
CA TYR A 135 -11.19 4.78 4.99
C TYR A 135 -11.36 5.27 6.42
N ARG A 136 -12.50 5.91 6.74
CA ARG A 136 -12.84 6.28 8.12
C ARG A 136 -12.89 5.06 9.05
N LYS A 137 -13.51 3.96 8.63
CA LYS A 137 -13.56 2.71 9.40
C LYS A 137 -12.18 2.06 9.58
N LEU A 138 -11.28 2.26 8.62
CA LEU A 138 -9.90 1.79 8.70
C LEU A 138 -9.01 2.69 9.56
N GLY A 139 -9.54 3.80 10.11
CA GLY A 139 -8.82 4.70 11.00
C GLY A 139 -8.09 5.83 10.29
N PHE A 140 -8.44 6.12 9.03
CA PHE A 140 -7.96 7.32 8.35
C PHE A 140 -8.78 8.54 8.77
N GLU A 141 -8.11 9.67 8.91
CA GLU A 141 -8.70 10.98 9.23
C GLU A 141 -8.33 12.00 8.18
N GLU A 142 -9.25 12.96 7.91
CA GLU A 142 -8.95 14.06 7.00
C GLU A 142 -7.83 14.94 7.57
N VAL A 143 -6.92 15.36 6.69
CA VAL A 143 -5.86 16.30 7.02
C VAL A 143 -5.83 17.45 6.02
N ASP A 144 -5.42 18.62 6.51
CA ASP A 144 -5.27 19.80 5.66
C ASP A 144 -4.03 19.64 4.77
N ALA A 145 -4.26 19.55 3.47
CA ALA A 145 -3.20 19.43 2.47
C ALA A 145 -3.48 20.40 1.33
N GLU A 146 -2.42 20.97 0.79
CA GLU A 146 -2.51 21.78 -0.42
C GLU A 146 -2.74 20.88 -1.65
N LEU A 147 -3.91 20.27 -1.74
CA LEU A 147 -4.35 19.54 -2.93
C LEU A 147 -4.76 20.55 -3.99
N ALA A 148 -3.79 21.03 -4.74
CA ALA A 148 -3.91 22.21 -5.59
C ALA A 148 -4.84 22.06 -6.81
N ARG A 149 -5.53 20.94 -7.05
CA ARG A 149 -6.15 20.72 -8.36
C ARG A 149 -7.58 20.18 -8.38
N ASP A 150 -8.10 19.67 -7.28
CA ASP A 150 -9.44 19.11 -7.27
C ASP A 150 -10.14 19.44 -5.96
N SER A 151 -11.10 20.36 -6.03
CA SER A 151 -11.87 20.80 -4.86
C SER A 151 -12.71 19.69 -4.20
N ASP A 152 -12.90 18.58 -4.90
CA ASP A 152 -13.72 17.46 -4.44
C ASP A 152 -12.91 16.36 -3.74
N SER A 153 -11.58 16.43 -3.78
CA SER A 153 -10.71 15.45 -3.14
C SER A 153 -10.21 15.94 -1.78
N VAL A 154 -10.12 15.02 -0.84
CA VAL A 154 -9.53 15.24 0.48
C VAL A 154 -8.33 14.32 0.67
N MET A 155 -7.31 14.82 1.37
CA MET A 155 -6.22 13.99 1.85
C MET A 155 -6.65 13.34 3.16
N MET A 156 -6.36 12.05 3.29
CA MET A 156 -6.60 11.31 4.52
C MET A 156 -5.31 10.68 5.02
N ARG A 157 -5.11 10.68 6.33
CA ARG A 157 -3.94 10.14 7.02
C ARG A 157 -4.34 9.12 8.06
N LYS A 158 -3.54 8.07 8.16
CA LYS A 158 -3.55 7.12 9.26
C LYS A 158 -2.15 6.99 9.85
N PHE A 159 -2.05 7.02 11.19
CA PHE A 159 -0.83 6.61 11.87
C PHE A 159 -0.78 5.09 11.98
N VAL A 160 0.34 4.53 11.54
CA VAL A 160 0.62 3.09 11.60
C VAL A 160 1.70 2.88 12.66
N PRO A 161 1.33 2.41 13.86
CA PRO A 161 2.31 2.23 14.92
C PRO A 161 3.36 1.19 14.51
N THR A 162 4.62 1.56 14.64
CA THR A 162 5.74 0.63 14.50
C THR A 162 5.76 -0.28 15.74
N PRO A 163 5.90 -1.61 15.59
CA PRO A 163 6.05 -2.48 16.75
C PRO A 163 7.28 -2.04 17.53
N THR A 164 7.10 -1.76 18.82
CA THR A 164 8.21 -1.45 19.72
C THR A 164 9.17 -2.63 19.69
N ARG A 165 10.40 -2.43 19.20
CA ARG A 165 11.46 -3.42 19.40
C ARG A 165 11.69 -3.53 20.91
N THR A 166 11.24 -4.60 21.50
CA THR A 166 11.71 -5.06 22.82
C THR A 166 13.06 -5.70 22.57
N ASP A 167 14.11 -4.95 22.92
CA ASP A 167 15.47 -5.45 22.99
C ASP A 167 15.59 -6.55 24.07
#